data_510f7e90af5945f0de6adc27e800f186
#
_entry.id   510f7e90af5945f0de6adc27e800f186
#
_cell.length_a   1.000
_cell.length_b   1.000
_cell.length_c   1.000
_cell.angle_alpha   90.00
_cell.angle_beta   90.00
_cell.angle_gamma   90.00
#
_symmetry.space_group_name_H-M   'P 1'
#
loop_
_entity.id
_entity.type
_entity.pdbx_description
1 polymer ?
#
loop_
_entity_poly.entity_id
_entity_poly.type
_entity_poly.pdbx_seq_one_letter_code
_entity_poly.pdbx_strand_id
1 'polypeptide(L)'
;MNNQLTPILKSSPVIKRYENNPILSYKDVPYKAALIFNAGVTKYQGKYVMVFRNDYGSIEEQRLEGTNLGLAFSDDGIHWEVNPRPCFELHDDEIWRAYDPRLTVIDGKVYMCFAVDTKHGIRGGIAVTEDFEKFDILSMTVPDNRNMVLFPERIGGKYVRLERPFPVYGRGGRDRFDIWISDSPDLAYWGNSKLLLGVEDVPYANDKIGPGAPPVKTPEGWLVI
;
A
#
# COMPACT_ATOMS: atom_id res chain seq x y z
N MET A 1 -36.63 -9.72 16.33
CA MET A 1 -35.25 -9.48 15.86
C MET A 1 -35.33 -9.12 14.39
N ASN A 2 -35.21 -7.84 14.06
CA ASN A 2 -35.28 -7.39 12.67
C ASN A 2 -33.94 -7.69 11.99
N ASN A 3 -33.93 -8.73 11.16
CA ASN A 3 -32.88 -8.94 10.18
C ASN A 3 -33.01 -7.85 9.09
N GLN A 4 -32.46 -6.66 9.34
CA GLN A 4 -32.15 -5.76 8.25
C GLN A 4 -30.98 -6.36 7.49
N LEU A 5 -31.32 -6.99 6.35
CA LEU A 5 -30.32 -7.43 5.37
C LEU A 5 -29.46 -6.20 5.01
N THR A 6 -28.18 -6.33 5.29
CA THR A 6 -27.18 -5.34 4.82
C THR A 6 -27.44 -5.09 3.33
N PRO A 7 -27.57 -3.83 2.90
CA PRO A 7 -27.80 -3.56 1.49
C PRO A 7 -26.69 -4.20 0.65
N ILE A 8 -27.08 -4.97 -0.35
CA ILE A 8 -26.14 -5.63 -1.27
C ILE A 8 -25.34 -4.51 -1.92
N LEU A 9 -24.03 -4.49 -1.70
CA LEU A 9 -23.11 -3.55 -2.34
C LEU A 9 -23.21 -3.74 -3.86
N LYS A 10 -23.67 -2.70 -4.55
CA LYS A 10 -23.74 -2.69 -6.01
C LYS A 10 -22.49 -2.06 -6.58
N SER A 11 -22.02 -2.58 -7.72
CA SER A 11 -20.95 -1.93 -8.47
C SER A 11 -21.39 -0.53 -8.91
N SER A 12 -20.48 0.45 -8.79
CA SER A 12 -20.72 1.79 -9.31
C SER A 12 -20.78 1.75 -10.83
N PRO A 13 -21.75 2.42 -11.48
CA PRO A 13 -21.82 2.50 -12.94
C PRO A 13 -20.62 3.24 -13.57
N VAL A 14 -19.89 4.04 -12.77
CA VAL A 14 -18.68 4.74 -13.22
C VAL A 14 -17.41 3.87 -13.13
N ILE A 15 -17.44 2.76 -12.39
CA ILE A 15 -16.31 1.83 -12.28
C ILE A 15 -16.62 0.58 -13.10
N LYS A 16 -15.94 0.46 -14.25
CA LYS A 16 -16.00 -0.74 -15.07
C LYS A 16 -14.83 -1.65 -14.73
N ARG A 17 -15.14 -2.86 -14.28
CA ARG A 17 -14.12 -3.89 -14.08
C ARG A 17 -13.75 -4.50 -15.43
N TYR A 18 -12.47 -4.75 -15.63
CA TYR A 18 -12.01 -5.52 -16.78
C TYR A 18 -12.60 -6.93 -16.71
N GLU A 19 -13.14 -7.41 -17.81
CA GLU A 19 -13.89 -8.68 -17.85
C GLU A 19 -13.02 -9.91 -17.59
N ASN A 20 -11.73 -9.84 -17.97
CA ASN A 20 -10.78 -10.93 -17.77
C ASN A 20 -9.99 -10.80 -16.45
N ASN A 21 -10.50 -10.09 -15.44
CA ASN A 21 -9.89 -10.13 -14.10
C ASN A 21 -9.99 -11.53 -13.48
N PRO A 22 -8.97 -11.99 -12.74
CA PRO A 22 -7.73 -11.29 -12.40
C PRO A 22 -6.73 -11.25 -13.55
N ILE A 23 -6.08 -10.10 -13.76
CA ILE A 23 -5.04 -9.92 -14.78
C ILE A 23 -3.69 -10.55 -14.41
N LEU A 24 -3.51 -10.93 -13.15
CA LEU A 24 -2.34 -11.62 -12.62
C LEU A 24 -2.77 -12.47 -11.42
N SER A 25 -2.27 -13.69 -11.33
CA SER A 25 -2.53 -14.64 -10.25
C SER A 25 -1.24 -15.32 -9.77
N TYR A 26 -1.29 -16.03 -8.66
CA TYR A 26 -0.12 -16.78 -8.17
C TYR A 26 0.41 -17.82 -9.17
N LYS A 27 -0.41 -18.25 -10.14
CA LYS A 27 -0.03 -19.21 -11.19
C LYS A 27 0.90 -18.61 -12.25
N ASP A 28 0.90 -17.29 -12.35
CA ASP A 28 1.70 -16.54 -13.30
C ASP A 28 3.07 -16.17 -12.72
N VAL A 29 3.29 -16.46 -11.42
CA VAL A 29 4.54 -16.16 -10.71
C VAL A 29 5.53 -17.32 -10.88
N PRO A 30 6.75 -17.08 -11.40
CA PRO A 30 7.71 -18.15 -11.73
C PRO A 30 8.50 -18.67 -10.53
N TYR A 31 8.16 -18.26 -9.31
CA TYR A 31 8.74 -18.71 -8.04
C TYR A 31 7.65 -19.09 -7.04
N LYS A 32 8.03 -19.49 -5.82
CA LYS A 32 7.07 -19.94 -4.82
C LYS A 32 6.05 -18.86 -4.48
N ALA A 33 4.79 -19.09 -4.76
CA ALA A 33 3.67 -18.19 -4.52
C ALA A 33 2.43 -19.00 -4.14
N ALA A 34 1.66 -18.50 -3.18
CA ALA A 34 0.36 -19.05 -2.80
C ALA A 34 -0.74 -18.00 -2.96
N LEU A 35 -0.48 -16.76 -2.56
CA LEU A 35 -1.39 -15.63 -2.67
C LEU A 35 -0.61 -14.40 -3.15
N ILE A 36 -1.15 -13.72 -4.18
CA ILE A 36 -0.64 -12.42 -4.61
C ILE A 36 -1.74 -11.36 -4.52
N PHE A 37 -1.44 -10.21 -3.98
CA PHE A 37 -2.42 -9.14 -3.73
C PHE A 37 -1.75 -7.82 -3.32
N ASN A 38 -2.56 -6.79 -3.04
CA ASN A 38 -2.13 -5.49 -2.52
C ASN A 38 -0.97 -4.85 -3.31
N ALA A 39 -1.09 -4.83 -4.64
CA ALA A 39 -0.06 -4.29 -5.49
C ALA A 39 0.00 -2.75 -5.47
N GLY A 40 1.22 -2.21 -5.46
CA GLY A 40 1.50 -0.84 -5.86
C GLY A 40 1.82 -0.80 -7.35
N VAL A 41 1.16 0.10 -8.08
CA VAL A 41 1.37 0.26 -9.53
C VAL A 41 1.69 1.71 -9.83
N THR A 42 2.66 1.93 -10.70
CA THR A 42 3.00 3.26 -11.23
C THR A 42 3.42 3.19 -12.68
N LYS A 43 3.54 4.33 -13.33
CA LYS A 43 4.16 4.43 -14.66
C LYS A 43 5.55 5.03 -14.51
N TYR A 44 6.56 4.31 -14.99
CA TYR A 44 7.95 4.72 -14.92
C TYR A 44 8.70 4.36 -16.19
N GLN A 45 9.46 5.33 -16.74
CA GLN A 45 10.23 5.17 -17.99
C GLN A 45 9.42 4.57 -19.16
N GLY A 46 8.15 4.99 -19.28
CA GLY A 46 7.27 4.58 -20.36
C GLY A 46 6.51 3.27 -20.16
N LYS A 47 6.88 2.46 -19.15
CA LYS A 47 6.20 1.19 -18.81
C LYS A 47 5.35 1.33 -17.55
N TYR A 48 4.34 0.48 -17.41
CA TYR A 48 3.69 0.24 -16.13
C TYR A 48 4.55 -0.72 -15.31
N VAL A 49 4.74 -0.40 -14.05
CA VAL A 49 5.51 -1.20 -13.10
C VAL A 49 4.61 -1.56 -11.93
N MET A 50 4.56 -2.82 -11.58
CA MET A 50 3.80 -3.37 -10.46
C MET A 50 4.76 -4.03 -9.47
N VAL A 51 4.71 -3.61 -8.22
CA VAL A 51 5.28 -4.37 -7.11
C VAL A 51 4.12 -4.93 -6.31
N PHE A 52 4.05 -6.24 -6.13
CA PHE A 52 2.94 -6.92 -5.48
C PHE A 52 3.39 -7.74 -4.28
N ARG A 53 2.53 -7.84 -3.28
CA ARG A 53 2.75 -8.75 -2.17
C ARG A 53 2.59 -10.19 -2.64
N ASN A 54 3.56 -11.01 -2.31
CA ASN A 54 3.53 -12.45 -2.51
C ASN A 54 3.67 -13.16 -1.16
N ASP A 55 2.59 -13.76 -0.70
CA ASP A 55 2.61 -14.67 0.43
C ASP A 55 2.80 -16.10 -0.10
N TYR A 56 3.78 -16.81 0.41
CA TYR A 56 4.06 -18.19 0.03
C TYR A 56 3.98 -19.13 1.22
N GLY A 57 3.60 -20.37 0.93
CA GLY A 57 3.37 -21.40 1.94
C GLY A 57 2.39 -22.45 1.43
N SER A 58 1.72 -23.14 2.33
CA SER A 58 0.69 -24.12 2.03
C SER A 58 -0.70 -23.54 2.25
N ILE A 59 -1.49 -23.43 1.19
CA ILE A 59 -2.90 -23.02 1.27
C ILE A 59 -3.72 -24.12 1.98
N GLU A 60 -3.43 -25.40 1.68
CA GLU A 60 -4.14 -26.55 2.24
C GLU A 60 -3.96 -26.64 3.76
N GLU A 61 -2.74 -26.43 4.24
CA GLU A 61 -2.40 -26.41 5.67
C GLU A 61 -2.68 -25.05 6.34
N GLN A 62 -3.13 -24.06 5.59
CA GLN A 62 -3.32 -22.66 6.05
C GLN A 62 -2.06 -22.09 6.72
N ARG A 63 -0.88 -22.47 6.21
CA ARG A 63 0.42 -22.14 6.79
C ARG A 63 1.16 -21.15 5.90
N LEU A 64 1.38 -19.95 6.42
CA LEU A 64 2.28 -18.97 5.83
C LEU A 64 3.74 -19.33 6.18
N GLU A 65 4.58 -19.46 5.17
CA GLU A 65 6.02 -19.70 5.34
C GLU A 65 6.84 -18.40 5.23
N GLY A 66 6.36 -17.47 4.41
CA GLY A 66 7.01 -16.17 4.27
C GLY A 66 6.26 -15.25 3.32
N THR A 67 6.76 -14.03 3.27
CA THR A 67 6.24 -12.96 2.40
C THR A 67 7.41 -12.24 1.75
N ASN A 68 7.35 -12.04 0.45
CA ASN A 68 8.23 -11.17 -0.30
C ASN A 68 7.44 -10.29 -1.28
N LEU A 69 8.11 -9.37 -1.96
CA LEU A 69 7.48 -8.53 -2.96
C LEU A 69 7.95 -8.96 -4.36
N GLY A 70 6.97 -9.27 -5.20
CA GLY A 70 7.20 -9.58 -6.62
C GLY A 70 7.19 -8.32 -7.46
N LEU A 71 7.78 -8.41 -8.64
CA LEU A 71 7.90 -7.31 -9.61
C LEU A 71 7.37 -7.77 -10.96
N ALA A 72 6.58 -6.91 -11.61
CA ALA A 72 6.10 -7.14 -12.96
C ALA A 72 6.10 -5.85 -13.79
N PHE A 73 6.25 -5.99 -15.09
CA PHE A 73 6.21 -4.89 -16.05
C PHE A 73 5.11 -5.10 -17.08
N SER A 74 4.59 -4.00 -17.62
CA SER A 74 3.56 -4.04 -18.66
C SER A 74 3.67 -2.80 -19.56
N ASP A 75 3.35 -2.97 -20.83
CA ASP A 75 3.23 -1.85 -21.78
C ASP A 75 1.81 -1.26 -21.81
N ASP A 76 0.79 -2.04 -21.45
CA ASP A 76 -0.63 -1.67 -21.56
C ASP A 76 -1.42 -1.66 -20.22
N GLY A 77 -0.79 -2.14 -19.12
CA GLY A 77 -1.43 -2.26 -17.80
C GLY A 77 -2.35 -3.47 -17.65
N ILE A 78 -2.44 -4.33 -18.67
CA ILE A 78 -3.29 -5.54 -18.71
C ILE A 78 -2.44 -6.79 -18.78
N HIS A 79 -1.46 -6.84 -19.69
CA HIS A 79 -0.56 -7.96 -19.88
C HIS A 79 0.74 -7.70 -19.12
N TRP A 80 1.06 -8.58 -18.16
CA TRP A 80 2.16 -8.39 -17.22
C TRP A 80 3.21 -9.47 -17.39
N GLU A 81 4.46 -9.05 -17.47
CA GLU A 81 5.63 -9.92 -17.43
C GLU A 81 6.22 -9.89 -16.02
N VAL A 82 6.17 -11.03 -15.33
CA VAL A 82 6.65 -11.17 -13.96
C VAL A 82 8.15 -11.45 -13.97
N ASN A 83 8.91 -10.72 -13.16
CA ASN A 83 10.33 -10.98 -12.96
C ASN A 83 10.55 -12.40 -12.42
N PRO A 84 11.67 -13.08 -12.81
CA PRO A 84 11.94 -14.44 -12.40
C PRO A 84 12.26 -14.62 -10.90
N ARG A 85 12.43 -13.54 -10.16
CA ARG A 85 12.70 -13.54 -8.71
C ARG A 85 12.00 -12.35 -8.04
N PRO A 86 11.70 -12.45 -6.73
CA PRO A 86 11.23 -11.32 -5.94
C PRO A 86 12.21 -10.14 -5.99
N CYS A 87 11.72 -8.91 -5.90
CA CYS A 87 12.54 -7.71 -5.90
C CYS A 87 12.86 -7.16 -4.51
N PHE A 88 12.07 -7.55 -3.51
CA PHE A 88 12.25 -7.02 -2.15
C PHE A 88 11.78 -8.03 -1.11
N GLU A 89 12.61 -8.23 -0.08
CA GLU A 89 12.29 -9.04 1.10
C GLU A 89 13.05 -8.47 2.29
N LEU A 90 12.38 -8.37 3.42
CA LEU A 90 13.01 -8.03 4.71
C LEU A 90 12.62 -9.10 5.73
N HIS A 91 13.63 -9.76 6.25
CA HIS A 91 13.50 -10.73 7.32
C HIS A 91 14.80 -10.77 8.11
N ASP A 92 14.72 -10.46 9.40
CA ASP A 92 15.84 -10.50 10.33
C ASP A 92 15.37 -10.81 11.78
N ASP A 93 16.20 -10.56 12.77
CA ASP A 93 15.86 -10.80 14.18
C ASP A 93 14.76 -9.87 14.72
N GLU A 94 14.50 -8.75 14.06
CA GLU A 94 13.46 -7.78 14.43
C GLU A 94 12.27 -7.81 13.48
N ILE A 95 12.53 -7.90 12.17
CA ILE A 95 11.53 -7.84 11.12
C ILE A 95 11.15 -9.24 10.66
N TRP A 96 9.87 -9.58 10.76
CA TRP A 96 9.37 -10.88 10.31
C TRP A 96 9.02 -10.92 8.83
N ARG A 97 8.55 -9.80 8.28
CA ARG A 97 8.19 -9.66 6.86
C ARG A 97 7.93 -8.21 6.47
N ALA A 98 8.09 -7.92 5.17
CA ALA A 98 7.64 -6.69 4.53
C ALA A 98 6.51 -6.98 3.55
N TYR A 99 5.52 -6.06 3.46
CA TYR A 99 4.32 -6.26 2.65
C TYR A 99 3.62 -4.96 2.27
N ASP A 100 2.58 -5.06 1.43
CA ASP A 100 1.68 -3.99 1.00
C ASP A 100 2.41 -2.79 0.39
N PRO A 101 3.14 -2.99 -0.72
CA PRO A 101 3.88 -1.91 -1.39
C PRO A 101 2.92 -0.89 -2.01
N ARG A 102 3.35 0.38 -2.03
CA ARG A 102 2.72 1.49 -2.75
C ARG A 102 3.79 2.29 -3.46
N LEU A 103 3.68 2.42 -4.76
CA LEU A 103 4.68 3.07 -5.59
C LEU A 103 4.28 4.50 -5.94
N THR A 104 5.20 5.44 -5.82
CA THR A 104 5.02 6.85 -6.19
C THR A 104 6.26 7.35 -6.91
N VAL A 105 6.08 8.02 -8.03
CA VAL A 105 7.19 8.70 -8.73
C VAL A 105 7.20 10.17 -8.32
N ILE A 106 8.33 10.64 -7.78
CA ILE A 106 8.53 12.04 -7.40
C ILE A 106 9.91 12.46 -7.93
N ASP A 107 9.98 13.59 -8.64
CA ASP A 107 11.23 14.14 -9.19
C ASP A 107 12.04 13.09 -10.00
N GLY A 108 11.35 12.21 -10.74
CA GLY A 108 11.96 11.17 -11.59
C GLY A 108 12.47 9.93 -10.85
N LYS A 109 12.32 9.83 -9.53
CA LYS A 109 12.67 8.67 -8.71
C LYS A 109 11.44 7.90 -8.25
N VAL A 110 11.58 6.59 -8.10
CA VAL A 110 10.51 5.73 -7.59
C VAL A 110 10.67 5.54 -6.09
N TYR A 111 9.64 5.89 -5.36
CA TYR A 111 9.55 5.65 -3.92
C TYR A 111 8.52 4.57 -3.64
N MET A 112 8.85 3.68 -2.73
CA MET A 112 7.98 2.61 -2.28
C MET A 112 7.65 2.79 -0.79
N CYS A 113 6.38 3.03 -0.48
CA CYS A 113 5.88 2.84 0.87
C CYS A 113 5.53 1.37 1.07
N PHE A 114 5.82 0.82 2.23
CA PHE A 114 5.54 -0.56 2.60
C PHE A 114 5.26 -0.68 4.10
N ALA A 115 4.78 -1.83 4.54
CA ALA A 115 4.63 -2.14 5.95
C ALA A 115 5.55 -3.30 6.32
N VAL A 116 5.95 -3.36 7.59
CA VAL A 116 6.66 -4.49 8.16
C VAL A 116 5.98 -4.94 9.45
N ASP A 117 5.90 -6.25 9.65
CA ASP A 117 5.59 -6.81 10.96
C ASP A 117 6.90 -7.00 11.72
N THR A 118 6.97 -6.46 12.91
CA THR A 118 8.13 -6.57 13.79
C THR A 118 7.73 -7.12 15.16
N LYS A 119 8.69 -7.56 15.94
CA LYS A 119 8.45 -7.98 17.34
C LYS A 119 7.94 -6.84 18.26
N HIS A 120 7.99 -5.60 17.78
CA HIS A 120 7.54 -4.41 18.52
C HIS A 120 6.25 -3.79 17.95
N GLY A 121 5.58 -4.46 17.01
CA GLY A 121 4.38 -3.98 16.33
C GLY A 121 4.60 -3.68 14.85
N ILE A 122 3.58 -3.16 14.19
CA ILE A 122 3.63 -2.88 12.75
C ILE A 122 4.27 -1.53 12.51
N ARG A 123 5.24 -1.47 11.59
CA ARG A 123 5.89 -0.21 11.20
C ARG A 123 5.71 0.05 9.70
N GLY A 124 5.58 1.30 9.34
CA GLY A 124 5.60 1.72 7.94
C GLY A 124 7.01 2.09 7.50
N GLY A 125 7.41 1.69 6.29
CA GLY A 125 8.69 2.01 5.69
C GLY A 125 8.54 2.83 4.42
N ILE A 126 9.57 3.61 4.10
CA ILE A 126 9.74 4.28 2.82
C ILE A 126 11.12 3.92 2.28
N ALA A 127 11.15 3.41 1.06
CA ALA A 127 12.38 3.14 0.32
C ALA A 127 12.39 3.85 -1.03
N VAL A 128 13.57 4.04 -1.59
CA VAL A 128 13.78 4.58 -2.95
C VAL A 128 14.51 3.56 -3.80
N THR A 129 14.14 3.51 -5.08
CA THR A 129 14.82 2.69 -6.08
C THR A 129 14.89 3.43 -7.42
N GLU A 130 15.90 3.09 -8.22
CA GLU A 130 16.03 3.56 -9.61
C GLU A 130 15.91 2.42 -10.63
N ASP A 131 16.10 1.17 -10.18
CA ASP A 131 16.20 -0.03 -11.02
C ASP A 131 15.29 -1.18 -10.60
N PHE A 132 14.62 -1.08 -9.45
CA PHE A 132 13.84 -2.15 -8.80
C PHE A 132 14.64 -3.40 -8.40
N GLU A 133 15.97 -3.33 -8.48
CA GLU A 133 16.87 -4.38 -7.98
C GLU A 133 17.40 -4.03 -6.58
N LYS A 134 17.69 -2.73 -6.37
CA LYS A 134 18.15 -2.21 -5.09
C LYS A 134 17.15 -1.21 -4.53
N PHE A 135 16.84 -1.36 -3.25
CA PHE A 135 15.98 -0.45 -2.50
C PHE A 135 16.75 0.10 -1.29
N ASP A 136 16.96 1.41 -1.27
CA ASP A 136 17.55 2.08 -0.13
C ASP A 136 16.44 2.57 0.81
N ILE A 137 16.40 2.04 2.05
CA ILE A 137 15.39 2.41 3.06
C ILE A 137 15.73 3.79 3.62
N LEU A 138 14.82 4.73 3.46
CA LEU A 138 14.98 6.12 3.89
C LEU A 138 14.46 6.38 5.30
N SER A 139 13.36 5.76 5.65
CA SER A 139 12.77 5.93 6.99
C SER A 139 11.84 4.77 7.35
N MET A 140 11.68 4.57 8.66
CA MET A 140 10.73 3.66 9.28
C MET A 140 9.98 4.40 10.39
N THR A 141 8.67 4.23 10.47
CA THR A 141 7.86 4.84 11.53
C THR A 141 8.10 4.18 12.88
N VAL A 142 7.64 4.83 13.95
CA VAL A 142 7.39 4.13 15.21
C VAL A 142 6.22 3.15 15.04
N PRO A 143 6.08 2.11 15.91
CA PRO A 143 4.86 1.31 15.99
C PRO A 143 3.69 2.15 16.55
N ASP A 144 2.47 1.92 16.26
CA ASP A 144 1.91 1.08 15.18
C ASP A 144 1.42 2.00 14.08
N ASN A 145 1.97 1.86 12.90
CA ASN A 145 1.58 2.68 11.75
C ASN A 145 1.76 1.91 10.44
N ARG A 146 0.82 2.06 9.50
CA ARG A 146 0.89 1.47 8.16
C ARG A 146 -0.03 2.16 7.16
N ASN A 147 -0.19 1.58 5.98
CA ASN A 147 -1.00 2.10 4.87
C ASN A 147 -0.54 3.51 4.46
N MET A 148 0.76 3.69 4.33
CA MET A 148 1.33 4.96 3.88
C MET A 148 1.29 5.05 2.37
N VAL A 149 1.00 6.26 1.86
CA VAL A 149 1.14 6.63 0.47
C VAL A 149 1.73 8.03 0.37
N LEU A 150 2.63 8.25 -0.59
CA LEU A 150 3.21 9.56 -0.86
C LEU A 150 2.38 10.30 -1.91
N PHE A 151 2.30 11.63 -1.79
CA PHE A 151 1.85 12.47 -2.89
C PHE A 151 2.90 12.46 -4.01
N PRO A 152 2.49 12.45 -5.29
CA PRO A 152 3.42 12.33 -6.41
C PRO A 152 4.18 13.62 -6.76
N GLU A 153 4.06 14.64 -5.94
CA GLU A 153 4.81 15.89 -6.04
C GLU A 153 5.03 16.52 -4.66
N ARG A 154 5.99 17.41 -4.56
CA ARG A 154 6.19 18.22 -3.35
C ARG A 154 5.09 19.27 -3.23
N ILE A 155 4.51 19.39 -2.04
CA ILE A 155 3.49 20.39 -1.72
C ILE A 155 4.13 21.42 -0.79
N GLY A 156 4.22 22.68 -1.24
CA GLY A 156 4.91 23.72 -0.48
C GLY A 156 6.40 23.42 -0.26
N GLY A 157 7.05 22.74 -1.20
CA GLY A 157 8.45 22.35 -1.14
C GLY A 157 8.76 21.12 -0.29
N LYS A 158 7.76 20.49 0.32
CA LYS A 158 7.91 19.33 1.18
C LYS A 158 7.31 18.07 0.56
N TYR A 159 7.84 16.93 0.94
CA TYR A 159 7.17 15.64 0.72
C TYR A 159 5.97 15.53 1.66
N VAL A 160 4.88 14.96 1.17
CA VAL A 160 3.65 14.78 1.93
C VAL A 160 3.21 13.33 1.82
N ARG A 161 2.75 12.76 2.93
CA ARG A 161 2.19 11.42 2.94
C ARG A 161 0.83 11.38 3.64
N LEU A 162 0.01 10.42 3.23
CA LEU A 162 -1.11 9.94 4.02
C LEU A 162 -0.67 8.68 4.76
N GLU A 163 -1.19 8.49 5.96
CA GLU A 163 -0.85 7.37 6.81
C GLU A 163 -2.03 6.98 7.69
N ARG A 164 -1.99 5.78 8.24
CA ARG A 164 -3.02 5.27 9.16
C ARG A 164 -2.38 4.70 10.41
N PRO A 165 -2.14 5.54 11.42
CA PRO A 165 -1.69 5.08 12.72
C PRO A 165 -2.78 4.25 13.41
N PHE A 166 -2.37 3.33 14.28
CA PHE A 166 -3.29 2.57 15.11
C PHE A 166 -3.70 3.42 16.31
N PRO A 167 -4.98 3.40 16.70
CA PRO A 167 -5.42 4.11 17.89
C PRO A 167 -4.92 3.39 19.14
N VAL A 168 -4.37 4.16 20.08
CA VAL A 168 -4.05 3.65 21.42
C VAL A 168 -5.29 3.67 22.31
N TYR A 169 -6.14 4.68 22.11
CA TYR A 169 -7.42 4.83 22.82
C TYR A 169 -8.54 5.04 21.82
N GLY A 170 -9.55 4.17 21.88
CA GLY A 170 -10.73 4.28 21.04
C GLY A 170 -11.60 5.47 21.40
N ARG A 171 -12.08 6.21 20.40
CA ARG A 171 -13.10 7.25 20.57
C ARG A 171 -14.49 6.61 20.63
N GLY A 172 -15.29 6.98 21.66
CA GLY A 172 -16.64 6.43 21.83
C GLY A 172 -16.66 4.91 22.09
N GLY A 173 -15.61 4.35 22.73
CA GLY A 173 -15.53 2.95 23.11
C GLY A 173 -15.19 1.99 21.95
N ARG A 174 -14.74 2.50 20.80
CA ARG A 174 -14.28 1.71 19.64
C ARG A 174 -12.94 2.21 19.14
N ASP A 175 -12.08 1.28 18.72
CA ASP A 175 -10.89 1.63 17.97
C ASP A 175 -11.29 2.18 16.61
N ARG A 176 -10.68 3.30 16.23
CA ARG A 176 -10.97 3.98 14.97
C ARG A 176 -9.68 4.28 14.25
N PHE A 177 -9.57 3.74 13.03
CA PHE A 177 -8.40 3.89 12.19
C PHE A 177 -8.68 4.95 11.13
N ASP A 178 -8.14 6.12 11.34
CA ASP A 178 -8.36 7.30 10.52
C ASP A 178 -7.22 7.53 9.53
N ILE A 179 -7.47 8.38 8.55
CA ILE A 179 -6.43 8.87 7.64
C ILE A 179 -5.83 10.16 8.21
N TRP A 180 -4.53 10.11 8.42
CA TRP A 180 -3.70 11.25 8.85
C TRP A 180 -2.84 11.73 7.69
N ILE A 181 -2.41 12.99 7.76
CA ILE A 181 -1.49 13.63 6.83
C ILE A 181 -0.28 14.17 7.60
N SER A 182 0.91 13.97 7.05
CA SER A 182 2.15 14.52 7.60
C SER A 182 3.07 14.99 6.49
N ASP A 183 4.03 15.86 6.81
CA ASP A 183 5.01 16.38 5.88
C ASP A 183 6.46 16.10 6.32
N SER A 184 7.37 16.14 5.34
CA SER A 184 8.80 15.92 5.54
C SER A 184 9.63 16.81 4.59
N PRO A 185 10.75 17.37 5.03
CA PRO A 185 11.68 18.05 4.15
C PRO A 185 12.51 17.11 3.27
N ASP A 186 12.73 15.86 3.69
CA ASP A 186 13.78 14.96 3.18
C ASP A 186 13.41 13.49 3.13
N LEU A 187 12.15 13.10 3.45
CA LEU A 187 11.65 11.71 3.58
C LEU A 187 12.18 10.93 4.79
N ALA A 188 13.12 11.46 5.55
CA ALA A 188 13.64 10.85 6.76
C ALA A 188 12.91 11.36 8.01
N TYR A 189 12.74 12.68 8.11
CA TYR A 189 12.10 13.32 9.26
C TYR A 189 10.67 13.74 8.93
N TRP A 190 9.69 13.16 9.63
CA TRP A 190 8.27 13.39 9.43
C TRP A 190 7.63 14.12 10.60
N GLY A 191 6.78 15.10 10.31
CA GLY A 191 6.12 15.91 11.32
C GLY A 191 4.84 16.58 10.83
N ASN A 192 4.34 17.55 11.59
CA ASN A 192 3.10 18.27 11.34
C ASN A 192 1.89 17.36 11.12
N SER A 193 1.86 16.22 11.82
CA SER A 193 0.79 15.23 11.68
C SER A 193 -0.55 15.82 12.07
N LYS A 194 -1.54 15.68 11.19
CA LYS A 194 -2.91 16.16 11.39
C LYS A 194 -3.90 15.09 10.94
N LEU A 195 -5.02 15.01 11.65
CA LEU A 195 -6.17 14.23 11.19
C LEU A 195 -6.68 14.86 9.89
N LEU A 196 -6.76 14.06 8.83
CA LEU A 196 -7.31 14.48 7.55
C LEU A 196 -8.77 14.04 7.39
N LEU A 197 -9.07 12.78 7.70
CA LEU A 197 -10.41 12.21 7.57
C LEU A 197 -10.64 11.21 8.71
N GLY A 198 -11.70 11.42 9.48
CA GLY A 198 -12.15 10.48 10.49
C GLY A 198 -13.02 9.39 9.89
N VAL A 199 -12.97 8.18 10.44
CA VAL A 199 -13.81 7.07 9.99
C VAL A 199 -15.32 7.40 10.15
N GLU A 200 -15.66 8.22 11.13
CA GLU A 200 -17.03 8.68 11.38
C GLU A 200 -17.61 9.59 10.30
N ASP A 201 -16.74 10.22 9.50
CA ASP A 201 -17.15 11.10 8.39
C ASP A 201 -17.43 10.31 7.10
N VAL A 202 -17.19 8.98 7.10
CA VAL A 202 -17.39 8.11 5.95
C VAL A 202 -18.65 7.25 6.16
N PRO A 203 -19.75 7.50 5.43
CA PRO A 203 -21.06 6.92 5.74
C PRO A 203 -21.16 5.39 5.72
N TYR A 204 -20.23 4.73 5.01
CA TYR A 204 -20.19 3.27 4.86
C TYR A 204 -19.00 2.61 5.57
N ALA A 205 -18.26 3.37 6.37
CA ALA A 205 -17.18 2.85 7.21
C ALA A 205 -17.63 2.83 8.68
N ASN A 206 -17.22 1.83 9.44
CA ASN A 206 -17.61 1.67 10.82
C ASN A 206 -16.44 1.41 11.78
N ASP A 207 -15.26 1.15 11.26
CA ASP A 207 -14.09 0.74 12.04
C ASP A 207 -12.82 1.40 11.53
N LYS A 208 -12.53 1.23 10.24
CA LYS A 208 -11.28 1.71 9.63
C LYS A 208 -11.46 2.19 8.21
N ILE A 209 -10.69 3.25 7.90
CA ILE A 209 -10.42 3.75 6.56
C ILE A 209 -8.91 3.80 6.38
N GLY A 210 -8.45 3.91 5.16
CA GLY A 210 -7.01 4.04 4.90
C GLY A 210 -6.76 4.34 3.44
N PRO A 211 -5.68 5.06 3.12
CA PRO A 211 -5.34 5.33 1.73
C PRO A 211 -4.99 4.02 1.02
N GLY A 212 -5.58 3.82 -0.17
CA GLY A 212 -5.30 2.66 -1.01
C GLY A 212 -4.15 2.91 -1.97
N ALA A 213 -4.34 3.82 -2.92
CA ALA A 213 -3.33 4.24 -3.88
C ALA A 213 -2.77 5.63 -3.56
N PRO A 214 -1.58 5.98 -4.10
CA PRO A 214 -1.10 7.36 -4.07
C PRO A 214 -2.14 8.33 -4.62
N PRO A 215 -2.28 9.53 -4.03
CA PRO A 215 -3.25 10.51 -4.50
C PRO A 215 -3.04 10.90 -5.96
N VAL A 216 -4.13 11.07 -6.70
CA VAL A 216 -4.11 11.48 -8.10
C VAL A 216 -4.49 12.96 -8.18
N LYS A 217 -3.64 13.75 -8.85
CA LYS A 217 -3.89 15.17 -9.05
C LYS A 217 -4.98 15.38 -10.09
N THR A 218 -5.97 16.20 -9.76
CA THR A 218 -7.06 16.62 -10.64
C THR A 218 -7.17 18.15 -10.69
N PRO A 219 -7.92 18.74 -11.60
CA PRO A 219 -8.18 20.18 -11.61
C PRO A 219 -8.86 20.67 -10.32
N GLU A 220 -9.65 19.84 -9.66
CA GLU A 220 -10.39 20.16 -8.43
C GLU A 220 -9.58 19.91 -7.16
N GLY A 221 -8.43 19.27 -7.26
CA GLY A 221 -7.57 18.92 -6.12
C GLY A 221 -7.02 17.49 -6.17
N TRP A 222 -6.92 16.83 -5.04
CA TRP A 222 -6.36 15.50 -4.93
C TRP A 222 -7.47 14.44 -4.75
N LEU A 223 -7.53 13.49 -5.67
CA LEU A 223 -8.38 12.31 -5.53
C LEU A 223 -7.63 11.26 -4.70
N VAL A 224 -8.24 10.85 -3.61
CA VAL A 224 -7.77 9.74 -2.75
C VAL A 224 -8.78 8.58 -2.87
N ILE A 225 -8.25 7.36 -3.09
CA ILE A 225 -9.04 6.13 -3.27
C ILE A 225 -8.75 5.17 -2.14
#